data_7226da86947ef4fb840c1b9b94a6eb62
#
_entry.id   7226da86947ef4fb840c1b9b94a6eb62
#
_cell.length_a   1.000
_cell.length_b   1.000
_cell.length_c   1.000
_cell.angle_alpha   90.00
_cell.angle_beta   90.00
_cell.angle_gamma   90.00
#
_symmetry.space_group_name_H-M   'P 1'
#
loop_
_entity.id
_entity.type
_entity.pdbx_description
1 polymer ?
#
loop_
_entity_poly.entity_id
_entity_poly.type
_entity_poly.pdbx_seq_one_letter_code
_entity_poly.pdbx_strand_id
1 'polypeptide(L)'
;MLGRTPGNIQTIRPLKNGVIADYEVTERMIRNFLKKVNPKKGLASPRVIICVPAGVTQVEKRAVIDVTREAGAREAYLIEEPMAAAIGIGLNIFEPEGNLIIDIGGGTSEIAVISLGGIVKTSSFRVAGDRFDTTIIDYVRQKHNLLIGERTAEEIKKKIGAVMDLEEEECIEISGRNALNGLPRDIKICSSEIVEALGDLVQQIIEEVKVILE
;
A
#
# COMPACT_ATOMS: atom_id res chain seq x y z
N MET A 1 -9.99 -8.91 -9.47
CA MET A 1 -11.26 -9.53 -9.03
C MET A 1 -12.18 -8.55 -8.30
N LEU A 2 -11.66 -7.54 -7.63
CA LEU A 2 -12.46 -6.46 -7.03
C LEU A 2 -13.39 -5.82 -8.09
N GLY A 3 -14.69 -5.71 -7.77
CA GLY A 3 -15.69 -5.14 -8.66
C GLY A 3 -16.19 -6.02 -9.84
N ARG A 4 -15.69 -7.25 -9.99
CA ARG A 4 -16.09 -8.19 -11.06
C ARG A 4 -16.31 -9.64 -10.57
N THR A 5 -16.64 -9.83 -9.30
CA THR A 5 -16.94 -11.15 -8.78
C THR A 5 -18.39 -11.53 -9.07
N PRO A 6 -18.69 -12.80 -9.45
CA PRO A 6 -20.05 -13.33 -9.48
C PRO A 6 -20.70 -13.15 -8.10
N GLY A 7 -22.03 -13.06 -8.06
CA GLY A 7 -22.78 -12.78 -6.82
C GLY A 7 -22.59 -13.79 -5.66
N ASN A 8 -22.01 -14.95 -5.94
CA ASN A 8 -21.68 -15.98 -4.95
C ASN A 8 -20.20 -15.95 -4.50
N ILE A 9 -19.38 -15.01 -4.98
CA ILE A 9 -17.98 -14.85 -4.61
C ILE A 9 -17.78 -13.47 -4.00
N GLN A 10 -17.31 -13.44 -2.77
CA GLN A 10 -16.94 -12.21 -2.07
C GLN A 10 -15.40 -12.07 -2.01
N THR A 11 -14.89 -10.93 -2.44
CA THR A 11 -13.49 -10.57 -2.22
C THR A 11 -13.34 -9.92 -0.86
N ILE A 12 -12.37 -10.42 -0.07
CA ILE A 12 -12.08 -9.91 1.27
C ILE A 12 -10.66 -9.38 1.26
N ARG A 13 -10.45 -8.19 1.82
CA ARG A 13 -9.12 -7.64 2.16
C ARG A 13 -8.85 -7.94 3.64
N PRO A 14 -8.07 -8.97 3.96
CA PRO A 14 -7.84 -9.39 5.35
C PRO A 14 -6.94 -8.42 6.13
N LEU A 15 -6.15 -7.63 5.42
CA LEU A 15 -5.32 -6.56 5.98
C LEU A 15 -5.88 -5.22 5.56
N LYS A 16 -5.87 -4.25 6.48
CA LYS A 16 -6.29 -2.88 6.22
C LYS A 16 -5.37 -1.91 6.98
N ASN A 17 -4.83 -0.93 6.27
CA ASN A 17 -3.92 0.06 6.86
C ASN A 17 -2.72 -0.60 7.59
N GLY A 18 -2.13 -1.63 6.98
CA GLY A 18 -0.97 -2.33 7.54
C GLY A 18 -1.26 -3.27 8.71
N VAL A 19 -2.52 -3.41 9.17
CA VAL A 19 -2.89 -4.26 10.32
C VAL A 19 -3.92 -5.33 9.94
N ILE A 20 -4.02 -6.36 10.79
CA ILE A 20 -4.99 -7.45 10.61
C ILE A 20 -6.41 -6.93 10.84
N ALA A 21 -7.24 -6.97 9.81
CA ALA A 21 -8.67 -6.63 9.88
C ALA A 21 -9.56 -7.87 10.05
N ASP A 22 -9.11 -9.02 9.52
CA ASP A 22 -9.78 -10.30 9.65
C ASP A 22 -8.75 -11.39 9.96
N TYR A 23 -8.79 -11.90 11.18
CA TYR A 23 -7.80 -12.85 11.68
C TYR A 23 -7.85 -14.19 10.96
N GLU A 24 -9.06 -14.75 10.79
CA GLU A 24 -9.23 -16.08 10.18
C GLU A 24 -8.82 -16.07 8.70
N VAL A 25 -9.23 -15.02 7.97
CA VAL A 25 -8.88 -14.89 6.55
C VAL A 25 -7.38 -14.63 6.38
N THR A 26 -6.77 -13.85 7.30
CA THR A 26 -5.31 -13.63 7.32
C THR A 26 -4.57 -14.95 7.57
N GLU A 27 -5.00 -15.74 8.54
CA GLU A 27 -4.43 -17.06 8.83
C GLU A 27 -4.47 -17.97 7.59
N ARG A 28 -5.63 -18.09 6.96
CA ARG A 28 -5.81 -18.89 5.73
C ARG A 28 -4.95 -18.38 4.58
N MET A 29 -4.80 -17.08 4.44
CA MET A 29 -3.95 -16.46 3.42
C MET A 29 -2.49 -16.82 3.65
N ILE A 30 -1.94 -16.62 4.85
CA ILE A 30 -0.56 -16.98 5.21
C ILE A 30 -0.33 -18.48 5.02
N ARG A 31 -1.23 -19.32 5.49
CA ARG A 31 -1.17 -20.78 5.30
C ARG A 31 -1.08 -21.17 3.84
N ASN A 32 -1.82 -20.52 2.97
CA ASN A 32 -1.76 -20.77 1.53
C ASN A 32 -0.44 -20.31 0.92
N PHE A 33 0.13 -19.19 1.37
CA PHE A 33 1.46 -18.76 0.94
C PHE A 33 2.55 -19.75 1.38
N LEU A 34 2.52 -20.17 2.63
CA LEU A 34 3.47 -21.17 3.15
C LEU A 34 3.39 -22.49 2.38
N LYS A 35 2.19 -22.94 2.02
CA LYS A 35 2.01 -24.14 1.18
C LYS A 35 2.59 -23.96 -0.24
N LYS A 36 2.48 -22.77 -0.82
CA LYS A 36 3.02 -22.50 -2.17
C LYS A 36 4.54 -22.46 -2.20
N VAL A 37 5.17 -21.85 -1.19
CA VAL A 37 6.65 -21.76 -1.15
C VAL A 37 7.31 -23.01 -0.61
N ASN A 38 6.60 -23.83 0.19
CA ASN A 38 7.05 -25.10 0.71
C ASN A 38 6.07 -26.24 0.38
N PRO A 39 5.93 -26.62 -0.92
CA PRO A 39 4.94 -27.61 -1.36
C PRO A 39 5.27 -29.04 -0.88
N LYS A 40 6.53 -29.34 -0.63
CA LYS A 40 6.91 -30.62 -0.03
C LYS A 40 6.67 -30.49 1.47
N LYS A 41 5.66 -31.21 1.99
CA LYS A 41 5.48 -31.41 3.44
C LYS A 41 6.76 -32.04 4.02
N GLY A 42 7.80 -31.24 4.20
CA GLY A 42 8.99 -31.62 4.91
C GLY A 42 8.65 -31.83 6.37
N LEU A 43 9.46 -32.61 7.07
CA LEU A 43 9.35 -32.87 8.50
C LEU A 43 9.49 -31.62 9.39
N ALA A 44 9.86 -30.47 8.83
CA ALA A 44 10.07 -29.22 9.56
C ALA A 44 9.20 -28.08 9.04
N SER A 45 8.43 -27.44 9.91
CA SER A 45 7.76 -26.18 9.66
C SER A 45 8.77 -25.05 9.47
N PRO A 46 8.52 -24.07 8.56
CA PRO A 46 9.46 -23.01 8.27
C PRO A 46 9.59 -21.99 9.42
N ARG A 47 10.73 -21.32 9.49
CA ARG A 47 10.86 -20.03 10.17
C ARG A 47 10.41 -18.93 9.22
N VAL A 48 9.64 -17.98 9.73
CA VAL A 48 9.02 -16.92 8.93
C VAL A 48 9.39 -15.57 9.50
N ILE A 49 9.78 -14.64 8.64
CA ILE A 49 9.94 -13.22 8.97
C ILE A 49 8.77 -12.49 8.31
N ILE A 50 8.09 -11.64 9.06
CA ILE A 50 6.97 -10.81 8.57
C ILE A 50 7.31 -9.36 8.80
N CYS A 51 7.14 -8.55 7.75
CA CYS A 51 7.24 -7.11 7.86
C CYS A 51 5.98 -6.55 8.53
N VAL A 52 6.16 -5.56 9.38
CA VAL A 52 5.09 -4.82 10.05
C VAL A 52 5.39 -3.33 9.98
N PRO A 53 4.35 -2.48 9.92
CA PRO A 53 4.54 -1.04 10.03
C PRO A 53 5.28 -0.65 11.32
N ALA A 54 6.10 0.39 11.27
CA ALA A 54 6.88 0.84 12.42
C ALA A 54 6.01 1.32 13.61
N GLY A 55 4.79 1.82 13.33
CA GLY A 55 3.86 2.34 14.33
C GLY A 55 2.91 1.32 14.97
N VAL A 56 3.06 0.00 14.70
CA VAL A 56 2.12 -1.01 15.22
C VAL A 56 2.28 -1.23 16.73
N THR A 57 1.17 -1.40 17.42
CA THR A 57 1.11 -1.67 18.86
C THR A 57 1.65 -3.05 19.22
N GLN A 58 2.01 -3.27 20.49
CA GLN A 58 2.45 -4.58 20.98
C GLN A 58 1.37 -5.67 20.82
N VAL A 59 0.09 -5.28 20.89
CA VAL A 59 -1.03 -6.21 20.69
C VAL A 59 -1.09 -6.66 19.23
N GLU A 60 -0.94 -5.73 18.29
CA GLU A 60 -0.89 -6.02 16.86
C GLU A 60 0.34 -6.86 16.50
N LYS A 61 1.52 -6.52 17.04
CA LYS A 61 2.75 -7.33 16.88
C LYS A 61 2.50 -8.78 17.32
N ARG A 62 1.88 -8.97 18.48
CA ARG A 62 1.54 -10.29 18.99
C ARG A 62 0.55 -11.02 18.10
N ALA A 63 -0.50 -10.35 17.64
CA ALA A 63 -1.49 -10.93 16.74
C ALA A 63 -0.85 -11.44 15.43
N VAL A 64 0.12 -10.70 14.86
CA VAL A 64 0.88 -11.13 13.67
C VAL A 64 1.71 -12.38 13.95
N ILE A 65 2.37 -12.46 15.10
CA ILE A 65 3.15 -13.64 15.50
C ILE A 65 2.23 -14.85 15.66
N ASP A 66 1.12 -14.68 16.38
CA ASP A 66 0.19 -15.77 16.70
C ASP A 66 -0.47 -16.30 15.42
N VAL A 67 -1.02 -15.43 14.56
CA VAL A 67 -1.63 -15.85 13.29
C VAL A 67 -0.63 -16.56 12.37
N THR A 68 0.63 -16.14 12.38
CA THR A 68 1.68 -16.77 11.56
C THR A 68 2.03 -18.17 12.05
N ARG A 69 2.09 -18.36 13.36
CA ARG A 69 2.32 -19.68 13.98
C ARG A 69 1.14 -20.62 13.73
N GLU A 70 -0.08 -20.14 13.89
CA GLU A 70 -1.31 -20.90 13.60
C GLU A 70 -1.41 -21.29 12.12
N ALA A 71 -0.92 -20.43 11.21
CA ALA A 71 -0.81 -20.73 9.78
C ALA A 71 0.18 -21.85 9.45
N GLY A 72 1.05 -22.26 10.40
CA GLY A 72 1.97 -23.39 10.28
C GLY A 72 3.46 -23.04 10.31
N ALA A 73 3.82 -21.82 10.67
CA ALA A 73 5.22 -21.47 10.93
C ALA A 73 5.71 -22.08 12.28
N ARG A 74 6.95 -22.59 12.30
CA ARG A 74 7.59 -23.05 13.54
C ARG A 74 7.94 -21.87 14.44
N GLU A 75 8.46 -20.82 13.84
CA GLU A 75 8.85 -19.57 14.49
C GLU A 75 8.46 -18.40 13.61
N ALA A 76 7.98 -17.32 14.20
CA ALA A 76 7.65 -16.08 13.53
C ALA A 76 8.47 -14.95 14.15
N TYR A 77 9.14 -14.18 13.29
CA TYR A 77 9.93 -13.01 13.63
C TYR A 77 9.33 -11.79 12.94
N LEU A 78 9.43 -10.64 13.58
CA LEU A 78 8.97 -9.39 13.00
C LEU A 78 10.17 -8.53 12.62
N ILE A 79 10.02 -7.81 11.52
CA ILE A 79 10.91 -6.74 11.08
C ILE A 79 10.05 -5.53 10.69
N GLU A 80 10.50 -4.34 11.00
CA GLU A 80 9.80 -3.12 10.58
C GLU A 80 10.00 -2.88 9.08
N GLU A 81 8.94 -2.48 8.37
CA GLU A 81 8.93 -2.34 6.91
C GLU A 81 10.07 -1.47 6.37
N PRO A 82 10.36 -0.27 6.94
CA PRO A 82 11.49 0.54 6.47
C PRO A 82 12.86 -0.13 6.65
N MET A 83 13.03 -0.90 7.73
CA MET A 83 14.27 -1.65 7.97
C MET A 83 14.43 -2.77 6.94
N ALA A 84 13.35 -3.49 6.64
CA ALA A 84 13.36 -4.53 5.61
C ALA A 84 13.66 -3.95 4.22
N ALA A 85 13.08 -2.79 3.90
CA ALA A 85 13.33 -2.07 2.65
C ALA A 85 14.82 -1.67 2.53
N ALA A 86 15.40 -1.07 3.59
CA ALA A 86 16.80 -0.68 3.63
C ALA A 86 17.75 -1.87 3.39
N ILE A 87 17.48 -3.00 4.05
CA ILE A 87 18.25 -4.24 3.85
C ILE A 87 18.08 -4.75 2.42
N GLY A 88 16.84 -4.73 1.90
CA GLY A 88 16.50 -5.25 0.57
C GLY A 88 17.16 -4.52 -0.58
N ILE A 89 17.36 -3.21 -0.46
CA ILE A 89 18.08 -2.40 -1.45
C ILE A 89 19.60 -2.35 -1.21
N GLY A 90 20.09 -3.03 -0.17
CA GLY A 90 21.51 -3.16 0.12
C GLY A 90 22.17 -1.93 0.73
N LEU A 91 21.40 -1.10 1.46
CA LEU A 91 22.01 0.00 2.22
C LEU A 91 22.91 -0.53 3.33
N ASN A 92 24.04 0.16 3.55
CA ASN A 92 24.91 -0.14 4.67
C ASN A 92 24.38 0.49 5.96
N ILE A 93 23.38 -0.16 6.55
CA ILE A 93 22.66 0.35 7.72
C ILE A 93 23.51 0.43 8.99
N PHE A 94 24.67 -0.20 9.03
CA PHE A 94 25.55 -0.27 10.21
C PHE A 94 26.54 0.89 10.30
N GLU A 95 26.70 1.65 9.24
CA GLU A 95 27.55 2.85 9.24
C GLU A 95 26.91 3.98 10.08
N PRO A 96 27.74 4.90 10.64
CA PRO A 96 27.28 6.07 11.39
C PRO A 96 26.76 7.18 10.47
N GLU A 97 26.03 6.82 9.45
CA GLU A 97 25.40 7.71 8.48
C GLU A 97 23.87 7.57 8.55
N GLY A 98 23.16 8.68 8.39
CA GLY A 98 21.69 8.68 8.35
C GLY A 98 21.19 8.29 6.97
N ASN A 99 20.46 7.18 6.88
CA ASN A 99 19.78 6.74 5.65
C ASN A 99 18.29 7.03 5.78
N LEU A 100 17.74 7.86 4.89
CA LEU A 100 16.31 8.12 4.82
C LEU A 100 15.64 7.09 3.91
N ILE A 101 14.65 6.40 4.45
CA ILE A 101 13.78 5.48 3.69
C ILE A 101 12.38 6.08 3.65
N ILE A 102 11.79 6.09 2.47
CA ILE A 102 10.38 6.42 2.25
C ILE A 102 9.75 5.22 1.55
N ASP A 103 8.86 4.54 2.25
CA ASP A 103 8.10 3.39 1.73
C ASP A 103 6.63 3.80 1.56
N ILE A 104 6.14 3.81 0.33
CA ILE A 104 4.75 4.17 0.00
C ILE A 104 4.04 2.91 -0.48
N GLY A 105 3.29 2.29 0.43
CA GLY A 105 2.51 1.09 0.17
C GLY A 105 1.14 1.36 -0.44
N GLY A 106 0.23 0.38 -0.28
CA GLY A 106 -1.18 0.53 -0.65
C GLY A 106 -1.97 1.31 0.39
N GLY A 107 -1.88 0.95 1.67
CA GLY A 107 -2.67 1.51 2.75
C GLY A 107 -1.94 2.50 3.65
N THR A 108 -0.62 2.40 3.74
CA THR A 108 0.25 3.21 4.60
C THR A 108 1.47 3.70 3.85
N SER A 109 1.98 4.85 4.26
CA SER A 109 3.32 5.34 3.92
C SER A 109 4.16 5.42 5.18
N GLU A 110 5.41 5.02 5.07
CA GLU A 110 6.37 5.00 6.16
C GLU A 110 7.62 5.77 5.79
N ILE A 111 8.06 6.61 6.71
CA ILE A 111 9.30 7.36 6.60
C ILE A 111 10.16 7.00 7.80
N ALA A 112 11.40 6.63 7.57
CA ALA A 112 12.33 6.32 8.64
C ALA A 112 13.74 6.81 8.35
N VAL A 113 14.42 7.28 9.38
CA VAL A 113 15.88 7.50 9.37
C VAL A 113 16.52 6.31 10.09
N ILE A 114 17.45 5.65 9.40
CA ILE A 114 18.17 4.47 9.88
C ILE A 114 19.64 4.81 9.99
N SER A 115 20.26 4.49 11.13
CA SER A 115 21.69 4.63 11.38
C SER A 115 22.14 3.60 12.41
N LEU A 116 23.39 3.12 12.31
CA LEU A 116 23.99 2.18 13.27
C LEU A 116 23.15 0.92 13.53
N GLY A 117 22.47 0.41 12.51
CA GLY A 117 21.64 -0.79 12.58
C GLY A 117 20.28 -0.61 13.26
N GLY A 118 19.88 0.62 13.57
CA GLY A 118 18.61 0.94 14.23
C GLY A 118 17.81 2.04 13.55
N ILE A 119 16.51 2.07 13.80
CA ILE A 119 15.63 3.18 13.40
C ILE A 119 15.79 4.30 14.43
N VAL A 120 16.26 5.46 13.98
CA VAL A 120 16.48 6.66 14.80
C VAL A 120 15.19 7.46 14.98
N LYS A 121 14.46 7.65 13.88
CA LYS A 121 13.20 8.39 13.86
C LYS A 121 12.30 7.77 12.80
N THR A 122 11.00 7.70 13.04
CA THR A 122 10.05 7.14 12.08
C THR A 122 8.69 7.83 12.18
N SER A 123 7.97 7.89 11.06
CA SER A 123 6.57 8.27 10.97
C SER A 123 5.83 7.26 10.08
N SER A 124 4.61 6.91 10.49
CA SER A 124 3.70 6.05 9.72
C SER A 124 2.35 6.74 9.61
N PHE A 125 1.84 6.92 8.40
CA PHE A 125 0.60 7.64 8.15
C PHE A 125 -0.20 7.02 6.98
N ARG A 126 -1.50 7.39 6.90
CA ARG A 126 -2.48 6.73 6.01
C ARG A 126 -2.70 7.49 4.70
N VAL A 127 -1.64 7.98 4.07
CA VAL A 127 -1.65 8.56 2.73
C VAL A 127 -0.79 7.70 1.84
N ALA A 128 -1.41 6.84 1.04
CA ALA A 128 -0.75 5.85 0.21
C ALA A 128 -1.59 5.51 -1.03
N GLY A 129 -1.26 4.46 -1.76
CA GLY A 129 -1.85 4.10 -3.04
C GLY A 129 -3.38 4.03 -3.07
N ASP A 130 -4.01 3.43 -2.06
CA ASP A 130 -5.48 3.32 -1.95
C ASP A 130 -6.14 4.70 -1.76
N ARG A 131 -5.45 5.62 -1.05
CA ARG A 131 -5.94 6.98 -0.87
C ARG A 131 -5.86 7.79 -2.16
N PHE A 132 -4.79 7.61 -2.93
CA PHE A 132 -4.68 8.21 -4.26
C PHE A 132 -5.79 7.74 -5.18
N ASP A 133 -6.07 6.43 -5.22
CA ASP A 133 -7.15 5.88 -6.05
C ASP A 133 -8.50 6.46 -5.66
N THR A 134 -8.81 6.55 -4.36
CA THR A 134 -10.05 7.14 -3.87
C THR A 134 -10.17 8.62 -4.26
N THR A 135 -9.10 9.37 -4.14
CA THR A 135 -9.06 10.79 -4.50
C THR A 135 -9.28 11.00 -6.01
N ILE A 136 -8.70 10.14 -6.85
CA ILE A 136 -8.94 10.16 -8.30
C ILE A 136 -10.42 9.84 -8.62
N ILE A 137 -11.02 8.87 -7.93
CA ILE A 137 -12.46 8.56 -8.10
C ILE A 137 -13.32 9.79 -7.79
N ASP A 138 -13.06 10.43 -6.65
CA ASP A 138 -13.80 11.60 -6.20
C ASP A 138 -13.61 12.79 -7.16
N TYR A 139 -12.38 13.02 -7.62
CA TYR A 139 -12.07 14.07 -8.59
C TYR A 139 -12.81 13.86 -9.91
N VAL A 140 -12.74 12.67 -10.51
CA VAL A 140 -13.43 12.34 -11.77
C VAL A 140 -14.93 12.46 -11.61
N ARG A 141 -15.48 12.06 -10.46
CA ARG A 141 -16.90 12.24 -10.15
C ARG A 141 -17.29 13.71 -10.08
N GLN A 142 -16.52 14.54 -9.41
CA GLN A 142 -16.84 15.96 -9.20
C GLN A 142 -16.67 16.78 -10.49
N LYS A 143 -15.56 16.58 -11.19
CA LYS A 143 -15.20 17.41 -12.34
C LYS A 143 -15.91 16.95 -13.64
N HIS A 144 -16.06 15.66 -13.83
CA HIS A 144 -16.59 15.07 -15.07
C HIS A 144 -17.99 14.46 -14.94
N ASN A 145 -18.57 14.41 -13.72
CA ASN A 145 -19.81 13.68 -13.43
C ASN A 145 -19.76 12.22 -13.91
N LEU A 146 -18.60 11.57 -13.78
CA LEU A 146 -18.36 10.19 -14.21
C LEU A 146 -18.06 9.30 -13.00
N LEU A 147 -18.80 8.20 -12.87
CA LEU A 147 -18.55 7.18 -11.86
C LEU A 147 -17.60 6.12 -12.43
N ILE A 148 -16.43 5.99 -11.82
CA ILE A 148 -15.44 4.98 -12.14
C ILE A 148 -15.20 4.06 -10.91
N GLY A 149 -14.64 2.87 -11.15
CA GLY A 149 -14.26 1.94 -10.07
C GLY A 149 -12.80 2.07 -9.67
N GLU A 150 -12.44 1.45 -8.54
CA GLU A 150 -11.06 1.41 -7.99
C GLU A 150 -10.02 0.99 -9.04
N ARG A 151 -10.33 -0.03 -9.84
CA ARG A 151 -9.41 -0.51 -10.87
C ARG A 151 -9.13 0.54 -11.95
N THR A 152 -10.15 1.29 -12.38
CA THR A 152 -9.97 2.36 -13.37
C THR A 152 -9.12 3.48 -12.78
N ALA A 153 -9.35 3.85 -11.51
CA ALA A 153 -8.55 4.85 -10.82
C ALA A 153 -7.07 4.41 -10.69
N GLU A 154 -6.83 3.15 -10.32
CA GLU A 154 -5.47 2.59 -10.27
C GLU A 154 -4.79 2.59 -11.66
N GLU A 155 -5.54 2.28 -12.73
CA GLU A 155 -5.04 2.35 -14.11
C GLU A 155 -4.69 3.79 -14.51
N ILE A 156 -5.52 4.79 -14.16
CA ILE A 156 -5.23 6.22 -14.35
C ILE A 156 -3.93 6.59 -13.63
N LYS A 157 -3.87 6.31 -12.32
CA LYS A 157 -2.68 6.58 -11.49
C LYS A 157 -1.40 6.01 -12.08
N LYS A 158 -1.44 4.76 -12.56
CA LYS A 158 -0.27 4.07 -13.12
C LYS A 158 0.16 4.57 -14.49
N LYS A 159 -0.76 5.06 -15.30
CA LYS A 159 -0.48 5.46 -16.70
C LYS A 159 -0.11 6.93 -16.81
N ILE A 160 -0.85 7.80 -16.15
CA ILE A 160 -0.72 9.25 -16.26
C ILE A 160 -0.59 9.97 -14.92
N GLY A 161 -0.34 9.21 -13.82
CA GLY A 161 -0.13 9.79 -12.50
C GLY A 161 1.16 10.62 -12.47
N ALA A 162 1.02 11.88 -12.08
CA ALA A 162 2.12 12.80 -11.93
C ALA A 162 1.93 13.64 -10.66
N VAL A 163 3.03 14.14 -10.09
CA VAL A 163 3.06 14.99 -8.89
C VAL A 163 3.46 16.43 -9.20
N MET A 164 3.84 16.68 -10.44
CA MET A 164 4.15 18.00 -11.02
C MET A 164 3.80 17.96 -12.50
N ASP A 165 3.65 19.14 -13.11
CA ASP A 165 3.37 19.24 -14.53
C ASP A 165 4.48 18.58 -15.36
N LEU A 166 4.06 17.77 -16.33
CA LEU A 166 4.97 17.10 -17.26
C LEU A 166 5.30 18.04 -18.43
N GLU A 167 6.49 17.91 -19.02
CA GLU A 167 6.89 18.66 -20.21
C GLU A 167 5.94 18.36 -21.38
N GLU A 168 5.53 17.10 -21.53
CA GLU A 168 4.51 16.67 -22.47
C GLU A 168 3.33 16.10 -21.70
N GLU A 169 2.15 16.66 -21.90
CA GLU A 169 0.95 16.21 -21.23
C GLU A 169 0.52 14.83 -21.72
N GLU A 170 0.43 13.89 -20.80
CA GLU A 170 -0.07 12.53 -21.08
C GLU A 170 -1.58 12.46 -20.83
N CYS A 171 -2.30 11.82 -21.74
CA CYS A 171 -3.75 11.66 -21.62
C CYS A 171 -4.18 10.24 -21.96
N ILE A 172 -5.23 9.78 -21.31
CA ILE A 172 -5.88 8.49 -21.60
C ILE A 172 -7.39 8.64 -21.74
N GLU A 173 -8.00 7.76 -22.50
CA GLU A 173 -9.45 7.61 -22.57
C GLU A 173 -9.91 6.59 -21.54
N ILE A 174 -10.95 6.95 -20.77
CA ILE A 174 -11.54 6.10 -19.73
C ILE A 174 -13.03 6.02 -19.90
N SER A 175 -13.60 4.86 -19.57
CA SER A 175 -15.03 4.58 -19.60
C SER A 175 -15.61 4.53 -18.19
N GLY A 176 -16.79 5.08 -18.01
CA GLY A 176 -17.52 5.04 -16.76
C GLY A 176 -19.02 5.21 -16.95
N ARG A 177 -19.73 5.33 -15.84
CA ARG A 177 -21.17 5.61 -15.84
C ARG A 177 -21.41 7.08 -15.53
N ASN A 178 -22.12 7.78 -16.39
CA ASN A 178 -22.52 9.16 -16.14
C ASN A 178 -23.37 9.22 -14.86
N ALA A 179 -22.96 10.07 -13.90
CA ALA A 179 -23.62 10.20 -12.59
C ALA A 179 -25.04 10.81 -12.69
N LEU A 180 -25.34 11.56 -13.76
CA LEU A 180 -26.60 12.26 -13.90
C LEU A 180 -27.70 11.40 -14.55
N ASN A 181 -27.35 10.61 -15.57
CA ASN A 181 -28.34 9.85 -16.36
C ASN A 181 -28.11 8.33 -16.32
N GLY A 182 -27.03 7.87 -15.68
CA GLY A 182 -26.69 6.45 -15.51
C GLY A 182 -26.17 5.75 -16.76
N LEU A 183 -26.05 6.43 -17.90
CA LEU A 183 -25.59 5.83 -19.15
C LEU A 183 -24.07 5.70 -19.20
N PRO A 184 -23.53 4.72 -19.96
CA PRO A 184 -22.10 4.65 -20.25
C PRO A 184 -21.62 5.92 -20.94
N ARG A 185 -20.42 6.38 -20.55
CA ARG A 185 -19.77 7.56 -21.13
C ARG A 185 -18.27 7.37 -21.11
N ASP A 186 -17.62 7.77 -22.20
CA ASP A 186 -16.18 7.85 -22.31
C ASP A 186 -15.74 9.31 -22.18
N ILE A 187 -14.61 9.53 -21.51
CA ILE A 187 -13.96 10.83 -21.40
C ILE A 187 -12.46 10.68 -21.59
N LYS A 188 -11.82 11.75 -22.01
CA LYS A 188 -10.37 11.91 -21.98
C LYS A 188 -9.98 12.59 -20.67
N ILE A 189 -8.97 12.06 -19.97
CA ILE A 189 -8.39 12.62 -18.75
C ILE A 189 -6.88 12.73 -18.93
N CYS A 190 -6.28 13.79 -18.39
CA CYS A 190 -4.89 14.13 -18.62
C CYS A 190 -4.09 14.24 -17.32
N SER A 191 -2.75 14.16 -17.40
CA SER A 191 -1.82 14.19 -16.27
C SER A 191 -1.94 15.45 -15.43
N SER A 192 -2.19 16.60 -16.04
CA SER A 192 -2.44 17.88 -15.33
C SER A 192 -3.63 17.79 -14.36
N GLU A 193 -4.68 17.08 -14.75
CA GLU A 193 -5.83 16.84 -13.86
C GLU A 193 -5.49 15.93 -12.69
N ILE A 194 -4.56 14.99 -12.87
CA ILE A 194 -4.11 14.12 -11.79
C ILE A 194 -3.18 14.87 -10.83
N VAL A 195 -2.33 15.76 -11.33
CA VAL A 195 -1.55 16.69 -10.50
C VAL A 195 -2.46 17.53 -9.63
N GLU A 196 -3.53 18.12 -10.21
CA GLU A 196 -4.54 18.88 -9.46
C GLU A 196 -5.21 18.00 -8.39
N ALA A 197 -5.63 16.81 -8.76
CA ALA A 197 -6.34 15.89 -7.86
C ALA A 197 -5.49 15.43 -6.66
N LEU A 198 -4.20 15.16 -6.87
CA LEU A 198 -3.32 14.56 -5.87
C LEU A 198 -2.48 15.58 -5.09
N GLY A 199 -2.49 16.86 -5.44
CA GLY A 199 -1.62 17.89 -4.87
C GLY A 199 -1.63 17.93 -3.35
N ASP A 200 -2.81 17.92 -2.72
CA ASP A 200 -2.93 17.96 -1.26
C ASP A 200 -2.33 16.70 -0.59
N LEU A 201 -2.46 15.53 -1.20
CA LEU A 201 -1.91 14.29 -0.65
C LEU A 201 -0.39 14.26 -0.79
N VAL A 202 0.14 14.74 -1.91
CA VAL A 202 1.59 14.87 -2.12
C VAL A 202 2.18 15.84 -1.12
N GLN A 203 1.52 16.98 -0.89
CA GLN A 203 1.97 17.96 0.09
C GLN A 203 2.01 17.37 1.51
N GLN A 204 1.03 16.56 1.91
CA GLN A 204 1.06 15.87 3.19
C GLN A 204 2.27 14.94 3.33
N ILE A 205 2.62 14.19 2.28
CA ILE A 205 3.83 13.34 2.31
C ILE A 205 5.10 14.20 2.47
N ILE A 206 5.20 15.31 1.75
CA ILE A 206 6.35 16.23 1.82
C ILE A 206 6.49 16.81 3.24
N GLU A 207 5.38 17.18 3.88
CA GLU A 207 5.39 17.71 5.25
C GLU A 207 5.87 16.66 6.25
N GLU A 208 5.40 15.40 6.14
CA GLU A 208 5.89 14.32 6.99
C GLU A 208 7.39 14.04 6.79
N VAL A 209 7.90 14.12 5.56
CA VAL A 209 9.34 14.01 5.29
C VAL A 209 10.11 15.12 6.01
N LYS A 210 9.64 16.38 5.95
CA LYS A 210 10.29 17.52 6.65
C LYS A 210 10.33 17.29 8.15
N VAL A 211 9.21 16.87 8.75
CA VAL A 211 9.12 16.59 10.20
C VAL A 211 10.12 15.51 10.64
N ILE A 212 10.36 14.52 9.78
CA ILE A 212 11.33 13.45 10.09
C ILE A 212 12.78 13.95 9.97
N LEU A 213 13.06 14.89 9.09
CA LEU A 213 14.41 15.43 8.86
C LEU A 213 14.80 16.54 9.86
N GLU A 214 13.84 17.14 10.56
CA GLU A 214 14.05 18.11 11.66
C GLU A 214 14.30 17.39 13.00
#